data_d7b2a9db0d7e46d09a0198b79828223d
#
_entry.id   d7b2a9db0d7e46d09a0198b79828223d
#
_cell.length_a   1.000
_cell.length_b   1.000
_cell.length_c   1.000
_cell.angle_alpha   90.00
_cell.angle_beta   90.00
_cell.angle_gamma   90.00
#
_symmetry.space_group_name_H-M   'P 1'
#
loop_
_entity.id
_entity.type
_entity.pdbx_description
1 polymer ?
#
loop_
_entity_poly.entity_id
_entity_poly.type
_entity_poly.pdbx_seq_one_letter_code
_entity_poly.pdbx_strand_id
1 'polypeptide(L)'
;MSKQQIKELLQLAKKYTCVEALFVTGEQPEKKYPEARNWLKENGFKSTVEYLIHSSEEALELGLFPHTNAGNLNYDEMKELKKTNVSMGIMLENISERLTERGMPHYLAASKKPQTRL
;
A
#
# COMPACT_ATOMS: atom_id res chain seq x y z
N MET A 1 -5.07 -6.03 -7.16
CA MET A 1 -6.33 -6.78 -6.91
C MET A 1 -7.52 -5.89 -7.19
N SER A 2 -8.59 -6.45 -7.73
CA SER A 2 -9.85 -5.73 -7.97
C SER A 2 -10.63 -5.52 -6.66
N LYS A 3 -11.59 -4.59 -6.69
CA LYS A 3 -12.48 -4.37 -5.54
C LYS A 3 -13.18 -5.66 -5.12
N GLN A 4 -13.65 -6.44 -6.08
CA GLN A 4 -14.36 -7.70 -5.81
C GLN A 4 -13.45 -8.73 -5.14
N GLN A 5 -12.23 -8.86 -5.63
CA GLN A 5 -11.24 -9.78 -5.05
C GLN A 5 -10.90 -9.40 -3.60
N ILE A 6 -10.71 -8.11 -3.33
CA ILE A 6 -10.45 -7.63 -1.97
C ILE A 6 -11.64 -7.94 -1.06
N LYS A 7 -12.86 -7.64 -1.52
CA LYS A 7 -14.07 -7.89 -0.75
C LYS A 7 -14.22 -9.38 -0.39
N GLU A 8 -13.98 -10.27 -1.35
CA GLU A 8 -14.06 -11.72 -1.13
C GLU A 8 -13.01 -12.19 -0.12
N LEU A 9 -11.77 -11.69 -0.21
CA LEU A 9 -10.72 -12.00 0.75
C LEU A 9 -11.03 -11.50 2.15
N LEU A 10 -11.57 -10.29 2.27
CA LEU A 10 -11.95 -9.73 3.57
C LEU A 10 -13.10 -10.52 4.21
N GLN A 11 -14.07 -10.95 3.42
CA GLN A 11 -15.16 -11.80 3.91
C GLN A 11 -14.64 -13.16 4.37
N LEU A 12 -13.68 -13.73 3.63
CA LEU A 12 -13.05 -14.99 4.01
C LEU A 12 -12.24 -14.84 5.29
N ALA A 13 -11.50 -13.74 5.44
CA ALA A 13 -10.75 -13.43 6.65
C ALA A 13 -11.67 -13.33 7.87
N LYS A 14 -12.80 -12.68 7.72
CA LYS A 14 -13.81 -12.59 8.79
C LYS A 14 -14.34 -13.96 9.17
N LYS A 15 -14.64 -14.79 8.18
CA LYS A 15 -15.13 -16.17 8.41
C LYS A 15 -14.16 -17.00 9.23
N TYR A 16 -12.86 -16.83 9.02
CA TYR A 16 -11.80 -17.53 9.77
C TYR A 16 -11.31 -16.77 11.01
N THR A 17 -12.08 -15.79 11.48
CA THR A 17 -11.81 -15.02 12.71
C THR A 17 -10.46 -14.29 12.71
N CYS A 18 -9.99 -13.87 11.55
CA CYS A 18 -8.81 -12.99 11.46
C CYS A 18 -9.10 -11.64 12.12
N VAL A 19 -8.07 -11.01 12.66
CA VAL A 19 -8.18 -9.73 13.38
C VAL A 19 -7.70 -8.58 12.53
N GLU A 20 -6.68 -8.80 11.69
CA GLU A 20 -6.00 -7.77 10.93
C GLU A 20 -6.06 -8.04 9.43
N ALA A 21 -6.19 -6.97 8.65
CA ALA A 21 -6.03 -7.00 7.20
C ALA A 21 -4.78 -6.21 6.84
N LEU A 22 -3.77 -6.89 6.32
CA LEU A 22 -2.52 -6.27 5.88
C LEU A 22 -2.59 -5.96 4.39
N PHE A 23 -2.55 -4.67 4.05
CA PHE A 23 -2.50 -4.20 2.68
C PHE A 23 -1.06 -3.85 2.30
N VAL A 24 -0.51 -4.59 1.36
CA VAL A 24 0.86 -4.37 0.87
C VAL A 24 0.80 -4.02 -0.61
N THR A 25 1.41 -2.90 -0.98
CA THR A 25 1.49 -2.48 -2.37
C THR A 25 2.91 -2.08 -2.74
N GLY A 26 3.18 -2.03 -4.05
CA GLY A 26 4.33 -1.30 -4.55
C GLY A 26 4.20 0.18 -4.23
N GLU A 27 5.31 0.90 -4.26
CA GLU A 27 5.34 2.32 -3.97
C GLU A 27 4.86 3.12 -5.18
N GLN A 28 3.73 3.77 -5.04
CA GLN A 28 3.12 4.65 -6.04
C GLN A 28 3.23 4.11 -7.49
N PRO A 29 2.69 2.89 -7.77
CA PRO A 29 2.85 2.27 -9.09
C PRO A 29 2.26 3.12 -10.22
N GLU A 30 1.28 3.97 -9.92
CA GLU A 30 0.67 4.88 -10.88
C GLU A 30 1.63 5.92 -11.46
N LYS A 31 2.72 6.20 -10.75
CA LYS A 31 3.75 7.13 -11.24
C LYS A 31 4.70 6.47 -12.25
N LYS A 32 4.89 5.17 -12.14
CA LYS A 32 5.82 4.40 -13.00
C LYS A 32 5.14 3.68 -14.16
N TYR A 33 3.91 3.21 -13.94
CA TYR A 33 3.22 2.32 -14.87
C TYR A 33 1.92 2.93 -15.38
N PRO A 34 1.81 3.21 -16.69
CA PRO A 34 0.56 3.72 -17.29
C PRO A 34 -0.63 2.80 -17.07
N GLU A 35 -0.41 1.49 -17.06
CA GLU A 35 -1.46 0.49 -16.83
C GLU A 35 -2.08 0.66 -15.44
N ALA A 36 -1.25 0.91 -14.42
CA ALA A 36 -1.72 1.14 -13.07
C ALA A 36 -2.58 2.42 -12.99
N ARG A 37 -2.13 3.50 -13.63
CA ARG A 37 -2.91 4.75 -13.71
C ARG A 37 -4.25 4.55 -14.37
N ASN A 38 -4.27 3.86 -15.51
CA ASN A 38 -5.48 3.61 -16.27
C ASN A 38 -6.46 2.76 -15.47
N TRP A 39 -5.98 1.72 -14.82
CA TRP A 39 -6.79 0.87 -13.96
C TRP A 39 -7.44 1.65 -12.81
N LEU A 40 -6.66 2.49 -12.12
CA LEU A 40 -7.17 3.34 -11.04
C LEU A 40 -8.25 4.29 -11.55
N LYS A 41 -7.99 4.96 -12.67
CA LYS A 41 -8.93 5.88 -13.28
C LYS A 41 -10.26 5.20 -13.67
N GLU A 42 -10.17 4.02 -14.29
CA GLU A 42 -11.34 3.23 -14.67
C GLU A 42 -12.18 2.80 -13.47
N ASN A 43 -11.53 2.60 -12.31
CA ASN A 43 -12.21 2.21 -11.08
C ASN A 43 -12.58 3.40 -10.18
N GLY A 44 -12.39 4.64 -10.64
CA GLY A 44 -12.80 5.85 -9.94
C GLY A 44 -11.83 6.33 -8.86
N PHE A 45 -10.56 5.94 -8.92
CA PHE A 45 -9.54 6.36 -7.96
C PHE A 45 -8.49 7.24 -8.63
N LYS A 46 -8.00 8.25 -7.90
CA LYS A 46 -6.93 9.15 -8.37
C LYS A 46 -5.54 8.60 -8.08
N SER A 47 -5.40 7.76 -7.07
CA SER A 47 -4.12 7.23 -6.62
C SER A 47 -4.27 5.89 -5.93
N THR A 48 -3.15 5.19 -5.77
CA THR A 48 -3.10 3.95 -4.98
C THR A 48 -3.50 4.20 -3.53
N VAL A 49 -3.11 5.34 -2.95
CA VAL A 49 -3.48 5.72 -1.58
C VAL A 49 -5.00 5.82 -1.44
N GLU A 50 -5.68 6.43 -2.39
CA GLU A 50 -7.15 6.54 -2.37
C GLU A 50 -7.81 5.16 -2.43
N TYR A 51 -7.28 4.26 -3.23
CA TYR A 51 -7.74 2.87 -3.30
C TYR A 51 -7.51 2.10 -1.99
N LEU A 52 -6.36 2.32 -1.34
CA LEU A 52 -6.05 1.74 -0.04
C LEU A 52 -7.00 2.24 1.04
N ILE A 53 -7.35 3.52 1.02
CA ILE A 53 -8.33 4.10 1.95
C ILE A 53 -9.68 3.39 1.78
N HIS A 54 -10.14 3.26 0.55
CA HIS A 54 -11.39 2.56 0.26
C HIS A 54 -11.38 1.11 0.77
N SER A 55 -10.30 0.39 0.50
CA SER A 55 -10.14 -1.00 0.95
C SER A 55 -10.07 -1.11 2.47
N SER A 56 -9.42 -0.15 3.12
CA SER A 56 -9.33 -0.08 4.58
C SER A 56 -10.70 0.17 5.22
N GLU A 57 -11.52 1.03 4.62
CA GLU A 57 -12.90 1.25 5.07
C GLU A 57 -13.73 -0.03 4.99
N GLU A 58 -13.60 -0.79 3.90
CA GLU A 58 -14.28 -2.08 3.77
C GLU A 58 -13.83 -3.07 4.84
N ALA A 59 -12.53 -3.11 5.17
CA ALA A 59 -12.00 -3.97 6.23
C ALA A 59 -12.59 -3.59 7.59
N LEU A 60 -12.66 -2.30 7.90
CA LEU A 60 -13.25 -1.81 9.16
C LEU A 60 -14.72 -2.19 9.27
N GLU A 61 -15.48 -2.09 8.20
CA GLU A 61 -16.90 -2.49 8.18
C GLU A 61 -17.08 -3.97 8.52
N LEU A 62 -16.11 -4.81 8.19
CA LEU A 62 -16.11 -6.23 8.51
C LEU A 62 -15.48 -6.55 9.87
N GLY A 63 -15.06 -5.55 10.63
CA GLY A 63 -14.45 -5.72 11.94
C GLY A 63 -12.98 -6.14 11.92
N LEU A 64 -12.29 -5.92 10.80
CA LEU A 64 -10.86 -6.18 10.67
C LEU A 64 -10.08 -4.90 10.87
N PHE A 65 -8.88 -5.00 11.46
CA PHE A 65 -8.00 -3.85 11.69
C PHE A 65 -7.05 -3.67 10.49
N PRO A 66 -7.20 -2.59 9.70
CA PRO A 66 -6.32 -2.37 8.56
C PRO A 66 -4.91 -1.96 8.98
N HIS A 67 -3.92 -2.54 8.33
CA HIS A 67 -2.52 -2.14 8.39
C HIS A 67 -2.02 -1.97 6.96
N THR A 68 -1.47 -0.81 6.63
CA THR A 68 -0.99 -0.50 5.28
C THR A 68 0.52 -0.38 5.23
N ASN A 69 1.13 -1.03 4.24
CA ASN A 69 2.54 -0.93 3.89
C ASN A 69 2.63 -0.60 2.40
N ALA A 70 2.72 0.69 2.08
CA ALA A 70 2.66 1.20 0.71
C ALA A 70 3.91 1.99 0.31
N GLY A 71 5.05 1.77 0.96
CA GLY A 71 6.29 2.49 0.72
C GLY A 71 6.27 3.89 1.34
N ASN A 72 7.05 4.80 0.77
CA ASN A 72 7.14 6.17 1.27
C ASN A 72 5.84 6.93 0.97
N LEU A 73 5.30 7.57 2.00
CA LEU A 73 4.10 8.40 1.91
C LEU A 73 4.43 9.80 2.38
N ASN A 74 3.81 10.82 1.78
CA ASN A 74 3.94 12.18 2.29
C ASN A 74 3.03 12.36 3.52
N TYR A 75 3.16 13.52 4.19
CA TYR A 75 2.40 13.80 5.40
C TYR A 75 0.88 13.72 5.20
N ASP A 76 0.38 14.28 4.09
CA ASP A 76 -1.05 14.30 3.81
C ASP A 76 -1.59 12.89 3.54
N GLU A 77 -0.84 12.09 2.79
CA GLU A 77 -1.20 10.70 2.52
C GLU A 77 -1.25 9.87 3.81
N MET A 78 -0.26 10.02 4.69
CA MET A 78 -0.24 9.34 5.99
C MET A 78 -1.41 9.78 6.86
N LYS A 79 -1.73 11.07 6.86
CA LYS A 79 -2.85 11.62 7.63
C LYS A 79 -4.18 11.04 7.18
N GLU A 80 -4.40 10.94 5.87
CA GLU A 80 -5.62 10.36 5.32
C GLU A 80 -5.73 8.85 5.62
N LEU A 81 -4.65 8.10 5.45
CA LEU A 81 -4.63 6.68 5.77
C LEU A 81 -4.82 6.40 7.26
N LYS A 82 -4.30 7.27 8.11
CA LYS A 82 -4.44 7.13 9.57
C LYS A 82 -5.90 7.12 10.03
N LYS A 83 -6.79 7.75 9.30
CA LYS A 83 -8.22 7.79 9.64
C LYS A 83 -8.87 6.41 9.61
N THR A 84 -8.36 5.50 8.77
CA THR A 84 -8.91 4.16 8.56
C THR A 84 -7.98 3.04 8.99
N ASN A 85 -6.69 3.31 9.14
CA ASN A 85 -5.69 2.30 9.50
C ASN A 85 -5.30 2.41 10.97
N VAL A 86 -5.26 1.26 11.65
CA VAL A 86 -4.79 1.20 13.05
C VAL A 86 -3.28 1.29 13.13
N SER A 87 -2.58 0.88 12.08
CA SER A 87 -1.12 0.99 11.97
C SER A 87 -0.69 1.09 10.51
N MET A 88 0.52 1.59 10.29
CA MET A 88 1.15 1.67 8.98
C MET A 88 2.61 1.31 9.11
N GLY A 89 3.19 0.77 8.06
CA GLY A 89 4.59 0.37 8.06
C GLY A 89 5.30 0.68 6.75
N ILE A 90 6.60 0.59 6.79
CA ILE A 90 7.47 0.68 5.63
C ILE A 90 8.65 -0.27 5.83
N MET A 91 9.08 -0.90 4.75
CA MET A 91 10.26 -1.78 4.79
C MET A 91 11.51 -0.99 4.48
N LEU A 92 12.49 -1.04 5.39
CA LEU A 92 13.78 -0.40 5.15
C LEU A 92 14.55 -1.09 4.01
N GLU A 93 14.35 -2.37 3.83
CA GLU A 93 15.04 -3.24 2.87
C GLU A 93 16.50 -3.50 3.29
N ASN A 94 17.34 -2.46 3.29
CA ASN A 94 18.73 -2.57 3.71
C ASN A 94 19.21 -1.18 4.19
N ILE A 95 20.17 -1.17 5.12
CA ILE A 95 20.82 0.07 5.57
C ILE A 95 21.89 0.57 4.58
N SER A 96 22.36 -0.30 3.68
CA SER A 96 23.33 0.04 2.63
C SER A 96 22.63 0.54 1.37
N GLU A 97 23.22 1.54 0.71
CA GLU A 97 22.74 2.04 -0.57
C GLU A 97 23.09 1.12 -1.76
N ARG A 98 23.88 0.06 -1.53
CA ARG A 98 24.34 -0.84 -2.59
C ARG A 98 23.20 -1.47 -3.40
N LEU A 99 22.06 -1.73 -2.79
CA LEU A 99 20.91 -2.31 -3.47
C LEU A 99 20.28 -1.38 -4.51
N THR A 100 20.62 -0.08 -4.47
CA THR A 100 20.16 0.91 -5.45
C THR A 100 21.18 1.15 -6.56
N GLU A 101 22.35 0.51 -6.50
CA GLU A 101 23.38 0.60 -7.53
C GLU A 101 22.95 -0.17 -8.79
N ARG A 102 23.53 0.23 -9.94
CA ARG A 102 23.26 -0.43 -11.21
C ARG A 102 23.51 -1.93 -11.13
N GLY A 103 22.56 -2.73 -11.59
CA GLY A 103 22.62 -4.19 -11.54
C GLY A 103 22.13 -4.81 -10.24
N MET A 104 21.78 -4.00 -9.23
CA MET A 104 21.23 -4.47 -7.98
C MET A 104 19.69 -4.43 -7.97
N PRO A 105 19.03 -5.19 -7.04
CA PRO A 105 17.57 -5.35 -7.04
C PRO A 105 16.76 -4.05 -7.01
N HIS A 106 17.30 -3.00 -6.40
CA HIS A 106 16.58 -1.72 -6.22
C HIS A 106 17.18 -0.58 -7.06
N TYR A 107 17.81 -0.90 -8.19
CA TYR A 107 18.46 0.09 -9.04
C TYR A 107 17.56 1.27 -9.43
N LEU A 108 16.30 0.98 -9.80
CA LEU A 108 15.34 2.02 -10.19
C LEU A 108 14.43 2.49 -9.05
N ALA A 109 14.74 2.12 -7.82
CA ALA A 109 13.93 2.43 -6.66
C ALA A 109 14.68 3.37 -5.69
N ALA A 110 14.95 4.60 -6.13
CA ALA A 110 15.67 5.60 -5.33
C ALA A 110 15.03 5.86 -3.96
N SER A 111 13.71 5.74 -3.85
CA SER A 111 12.97 5.87 -2.59
C SER A 111 13.31 4.79 -1.57
N LYS A 112 13.97 3.71 -1.99
CA LYS A 112 14.41 2.63 -1.08
C LYS A 112 15.79 2.88 -0.47
N LYS A 113 16.42 4.02 -0.75
CA LYS A 113 17.65 4.41 -0.06
C LYS A 113 17.38 4.55 1.44
N PRO A 114 18.30 4.07 2.31
CA PRO A 114 18.09 4.12 3.76
C PRO A 114 17.78 5.52 4.30
N GLN A 115 18.45 6.53 3.81
CA GLN A 115 18.23 7.92 4.21
C GLN A 115 16.81 8.41 3.92
N THR A 116 16.22 7.98 2.82
CA THR A 116 14.85 8.36 2.44
C THR A 116 13.83 7.71 3.37
N ARG A 117 14.08 6.46 3.81
CA ARG A 117 13.14 5.69 4.64
C ARG A 117 13.31 5.92 6.14
N LEU A 118 14.47 6.41 6.53
CA LEU A 118 14.73 6.78 7.92
C LEU A 118 14.27 8.21 8.23
#